data_a279dc1e162b2d92b42b310dcf8f4f9a
#
_entry.id   a279dc1e162b2d92b42b310dcf8f4f9a
#
_cell.length_a   1.000
_cell.length_b   1.000
_cell.length_c   1.000
_cell.angle_alpha   90.00
_cell.angle_beta   90.00
_cell.angle_gamma   90.00
#
_symmetry.space_group_name_H-M   'P 1'
#
loop_
_entity.id
_entity.type
_entity.pdbx_description
1 polymer ?
#
loop_
_entity_poly.entity_id
_entity_poly.type
_entity_poly.pdbx_seq_one_letter_code
_entity_poly.pdbx_strand_id
1 'polypeptide(L)'
;MLNPHSESRLSRRRALSLAGGTGAALFLSHCRTVPDGSSASSIMRPPRLPWPTVFKGEAKFRNLCTEAKRGNWASLPIGDRTTKFGMALCGTAYENYTLEIDDRIESPSVNFGALDCWTFYEASLAMARLVKNPPSLWSREALLHYIELERYRDGRCDGTYVSRMHHLEEVFANNERRGLGRNVTSSLGGIPVRRRVKYMQTQTAVRSSRYLRNNPSMVSQMATIEDQISTLPVSYIPNSKVAAIESKIQDGDVLAIVTDWHSTYTSHVGLAKRDGSTCRFMHATSSRSKGRQCLVDVRISQYLREKSANIGLIVFRPGEAPLVG
;
A
#
# COMPACT_ATOMS: atom_id res chain seq x y z
N MET A 1 45.37 46.01 -2.86
CA MET A 1 45.96 46.82 -1.79
C MET A 1 45.60 46.14 -0.48
N LEU A 2 46.64 45.55 0.12
CA LEU A 2 46.89 45.38 1.56
C LEU A 2 45.95 44.56 2.44
N ASN A 3 46.36 43.32 2.63
CA ASN A 3 46.45 42.62 3.94
C ASN A 3 47.38 43.42 4.89
N PRO A 4 47.48 43.23 6.23
CA PRO A 4 47.66 41.92 6.89
C PRO A 4 47.38 41.86 8.45
N HIS A 5 47.53 40.63 9.00
CA HIS A 5 48.10 40.21 10.29
C HIS A 5 47.33 40.57 11.59
N SER A 6 47.28 39.75 12.66
CA SER A 6 48.23 38.79 13.29
C SER A 6 47.48 38.05 14.44
N GLU A 7 47.67 36.79 14.58
CA GLU A 7 48.44 36.03 15.58
C GLU A 7 48.34 36.43 17.06
N SER A 8 48.00 35.48 17.93
CA SER A 8 48.86 34.89 19.00
C SER A 8 47.95 34.07 19.97
N ARG A 9 48.15 32.81 20.14
CA ARG A 9 49.12 31.98 20.90
C ARG A 9 48.89 31.92 22.39
N LEU A 10 48.76 30.66 22.86
CA LEU A 10 49.32 30.01 24.07
C LEU A 10 48.63 30.30 25.43
N SER A 11 48.48 29.41 26.39
CA SER A 11 49.08 28.10 26.69
C SER A 11 48.64 27.63 28.12
N ARG A 12 48.80 26.33 28.33
CA ARG A 12 49.16 25.62 29.58
C ARG A 12 48.05 25.13 30.55
N ARG A 13 47.85 23.86 30.46
CA ARG A 13 48.16 22.79 31.47
C ARG A 13 47.97 23.15 32.93
N ARG A 14 47.13 22.35 33.61
CA ARG A 14 47.51 21.71 34.89
C ARG A 14 46.74 20.40 35.05
N ALA A 15 47.48 19.32 35.12
CA ALA A 15 47.07 18.04 35.64
C ALA A 15 47.09 18.05 37.14
N LEU A 16 46.18 17.36 37.77
CA LEU A 16 46.40 16.77 39.12
C LEU A 16 45.53 15.50 39.24
N SER A 17 46.22 14.51 39.70
CA SER A 17 45.92 13.11 39.81
C SER A 17 45.21 12.70 41.09
N LEU A 18 44.61 11.50 41.06
CA LEU A 18 44.47 10.46 42.09
C LEU A 18 43.36 10.59 43.13
N ALA A 19 42.40 9.68 43.06
CA ALA A 19 42.24 8.65 44.10
C ALA A 19 41.23 7.61 43.65
N GLY A 20 41.57 6.35 43.85
CA GLY A 20 40.87 5.17 43.39
C GLY A 20 39.61 4.85 44.18
N GLY A 21 38.73 4.15 43.55
CA GLY A 21 37.54 3.55 44.12
C GLY A 21 37.12 2.39 43.19
N THR A 22 37.53 1.16 43.57
CA THR A 22 37.06 -0.07 43.00
C THR A 22 35.59 -0.27 43.29
N GLY A 23 34.75 0.04 42.34
CA GLY A 23 33.33 -0.32 42.34
C GLY A 23 33.05 -1.35 41.25
N ALA A 24 32.90 -2.60 41.64
CA ALA A 24 32.44 -3.67 40.74
C ALA A 24 31.03 -3.36 40.27
N ALA A 25 30.88 -2.89 39.06
CA ALA A 25 29.60 -2.77 38.41
C ALA A 25 29.16 -4.17 37.93
N LEU A 26 28.26 -4.77 38.67
CA LEU A 26 27.46 -5.90 38.24
C LEU A 26 26.65 -5.46 37.01
N PHE A 27 27.07 -5.89 35.81
CA PHE A 27 26.23 -5.84 34.63
C PHE A 27 25.09 -6.86 34.80
N LEU A 28 23.98 -6.41 35.36
CA LEU A 28 22.72 -7.11 35.21
C LEU A 28 22.31 -7.03 33.72
N SER A 29 22.67 -8.06 32.96
CA SER A 29 22.07 -8.32 31.67
C SER A 29 20.56 -8.44 31.87
N HIS A 30 19.82 -7.36 31.64
CA HIS A 30 18.40 -7.44 31.41
C HIS A 30 18.23 -8.12 30.04
N CYS A 31 18.15 -9.44 30.04
CA CYS A 31 17.44 -10.15 29.00
C CYS A 31 16.03 -9.56 28.95
N ARG A 32 15.82 -8.60 28.03
CA ARG A 32 14.48 -8.30 27.56
C ARG A 32 13.99 -9.57 26.87
N THR A 33 13.23 -10.35 27.59
CA THR A 33 12.35 -11.34 26.99
C THR A 33 11.49 -10.56 25.99
N VAL A 34 11.77 -10.78 24.70
CA VAL A 34 10.85 -10.45 23.62
C VAL A 34 9.56 -11.14 24.01
N PRO A 35 8.42 -10.46 24.15
CA PRO A 35 7.18 -11.16 24.41
C PRO A 35 6.99 -12.14 23.25
N ASP A 36 6.93 -13.42 23.58
CA ASP A 36 6.49 -14.47 22.69
C ASP A 36 5.26 -13.95 21.95
N GLY A 37 5.33 -14.00 20.61
CA GLY A 37 4.22 -13.61 19.78
C GLY A 37 3.01 -14.52 20.07
N SER A 38 2.27 -14.15 21.10
CA SER A 38 0.91 -14.63 21.24
C SER A 38 0.21 -14.19 19.95
N SER A 39 -0.17 -15.16 19.13
CA SER A 39 -1.07 -14.99 18.01
C SER A 39 -2.33 -14.30 18.56
N ALA A 40 -2.33 -12.97 18.54
CA ALA A 40 -3.54 -12.22 18.80
C ALA A 40 -4.51 -12.62 17.69
N SER A 41 -5.46 -13.47 18.03
CA SER A 41 -6.63 -13.79 17.21
C SER A 41 -7.14 -12.45 16.66
N SER A 42 -7.10 -12.29 15.35
CA SER A 42 -7.49 -11.03 14.71
C SER A 42 -9.00 -10.88 14.86
N ILE A 43 -9.43 -10.08 15.83
CA ILE A 43 -10.85 -9.88 16.12
C ILE A 43 -11.49 -9.13 14.96
N MET A 44 -12.30 -9.85 14.18
CA MET A 44 -13.14 -9.25 13.15
C MET A 44 -14.14 -8.27 13.80
N ARG A 45 -14.27 -7.09 13.21
CA ARG A 45 -15.17 -6.06 13.69
C ARG A 45 -16.33 -5.88 12.73
N PRO A 46 -17.55 -5.62 13.23
CA PRO A 46 -18.67 -5.26 12.37
C PRO A 46 -18.36 -3.94 11.66
N PRO A 47 -18.86 -3.75 10.42
CA PRO A 47 -18.72 -2.49 9.71
C PRO A 47 -19.43 -1.35 10.45
N ARG A 48 -18.91 -0.13 10.34
CA ARG A 48 -19.49 1.05 10.97
C ARG A 48 -20.73 1.58 10.25
N LEU A 49 -20.93 1.18 9.00
CA LEU A 49 -22.05 1.53 8.15
C LEU A 49 -22.89 0.29 7.82
N PRO A 50 -24.15 0.45 7.43
CA PRO A 50 -25.02 -0.67 7.06
C PRO A 50 -24.42 -1.55 5.94
N TRP A 51 -24.69 -2.85 6.00
CA TRP A 51 -24.20 -3.84 5.03
C TRP A 51 -24.42 -3.44 3.56
N PRO A 52 -25.60 -2.95 3.15
CA PRO A 52 -25.80 -2.54 1.75
C PRO A 52 -24.91 -1.38 1.30
N THR A 53 -24.38 -0.60 2.22
CA THR A 53 -23.43 0.49 1.94
C THR A 53 -22.01 -0.05 1.77
N VAL A 54 -21.58 -0.93 2.67
CA VAL A 54 -20.19 -1.38 2.74
C VAL A 54 -19.90 -2.62 1.88
N PHE A 55 -20.91 -3.39 1.53
CA PHE A 55 -20.73 -4.64 0.78
C PHE A 55 -21.72 -4.73 -0.38
N LYS A 56 -21.21 -4.67 -1.62
CA LYS A 56 -22.00 -4.78 -2.85
C LYS A 56 -21.47 -5.92 -3.71
N GLY A 57 -22.40 -6.64 -4.38
CA GLY A 57 -22.04 -7.73 -5.28
C GLY A 57 -21.89 -9.09 -4.60
N GLU A 58 -22.76 -9.41 -3.65
CA GLU A 58 -22.80 -10.68 -2.90
C GLU A 58 -22.75 -11.93 -3.80
N ALA A 59 -23.47 -11.93 -4.92
CA ALA A 59 -23.46 -13.05 -5.86
C ALA A 59 -22.06 -13.25 -6.50
N LYS A 60 -21.37 -12.17 -6.86
CA LYS A 60 -20.01 -12.22 -7.40
C LYS A 60 -19.04 -12.75 -6.34
N PHE A 61 -19.16 -12.28 -5.10
CA PHE A 61 -18.35 -12.78 -3.98
C PHE A 61 -18.51 -14.29 -3.81
N ARG A 62 -19.75 -14.80 -3.75
CA ARG A 62 -20.01 -16.25 -3.62
C ARG A 62 -19.45 -17.04 -4.79
N ASN A 63 -19.58 -16.52 -6.02
CA ASN A 63 -19.01 -17.16 -7.21
C ASN A 63 -17.48 -17.25 -7.13
N LEU A 64 -16.80 -16.16 -6.71
CA LEU A 64 -15.34 -16.15 -6.51
C LEU A 64 -14.90 -17.17 -5.44
N CYS A 65 -15.62 -17.29 -4.34
CA CYS A 65 -15.38 -18.32 -3.33
C CYS A 65 -15.57 -19.74 -3.90
N THR A 66 -16.61 -19.95 -4.69
CA THR A 66 -16.88 -21.26 -5.33
C THR A 66 -15.76 -21.63 -6.31
N GLU A 67 -15.33 -20.69 -7.15
CA GLU A 67 -14.20 -20.89 -8.07
C GLU A 67 -12.90 -21.21 -7.34
N ALA A 68 -12.61 -20.46 -6.27
CA ALA A 68 -11.42 -20.67 -5.45
C ALA A 68 -11.42 -22.07 -4.79
N LYS A 69 -12.57 -22.51 -4.28
CA LYS A 69 -12.73 -23.85 -3.70
C LYS A 69 -12.54 -24.93 -4.76
N ARG A 70 -13.21 -24.80 -5.90
CA ARG A 70 -13.11 -25.77 -7.03
C ARG A 70 -11.69 -25.87 -7.56
N GLY A 71 -10.99 -24.73 -7.69
CA GLY A 71 -9.62 -24.64 -8.20
C GLY A 71 -8.55 -24.90 -7.16
N ASN A 72 -8.91 -25.19 -5.91
CA ASN A 72 -7.98 -25.35 -4.78
C ASN A 72 -6.98 -24.18 -4.63
N TRP A 73 -7.46 -22.93 -4.83
CA TRP A 73 -6.59 -21.77 -4.82
C TRP A 73 -5.90 -21.54 -3.47
N ALA A 74 -6.48 -22.01 -2.38
CA ALA A 74 -5.89 -21.91 -1.04
C ALA A 74 -4.48 -22.53 -0.92
N SER A 75 -4.15 -23.51 -1.76
CA SER A 75 -2.83 -24.17 -1.78
C SER A 75 -1.76 -23.37 -2.54
N LEU A 76 -2.15 -22.38 -3.33
CA LEU A 76 -1.22 -21.60 -4.14
C LEU A 76 -0.49 -20.54 -3.30
N PRO A 77 0.69 -20.04 -3.74
CA PRO A 77 1.32 -18.85 -3.20
C PRO A 77 0.38 -17.63 -3.28
N ILE A 78 0.56 -16.66 -2.36
CA ILE A 78 -0.31 -15.48 -2.30
C ILE A 78 -0.34 -14.69 -3.62
N GLY A 79 0.79 -14.55 -4.29
CA GLY A 79 0.86 -13.85 -5.58
C GLY A 79 -0.02 -14.52 -6.64
N ASP A 80 0.04 -15.85 -6.74
CA ASP A 80 -0.78 -16.61 -7.69
C ASP A 80 -2.27 -16.51 -7.35
N ARG A 81 -2.62 -16.58 -6.06
CA ARG A 81 -4.00 -16.36 -5.61
C ARG A 81 -4.50 -14.98 -5.98
N THR A 82 -3.69 -13.94 -5.70
CA THR A 82 -4.01 -12.55 -6.03
C THR A 82 -4.24 -12.38 -7.53
N THR A 83 -3.37 -12.97 -8.36
CA THR A 83 -3.52 -12.96 -9.82
C THR A 83 -4.80 -13.67 -10.28
N LYS A 84 -5.13 -14.82 -9.69
CA LYS A 84 -6.37 -15.53 -10.03
C LYS A 84 -7.61 -14.72 -9.72
N PHE A 85 -7.67 -14.07 -8.57
CA PHE A 85 -8.78 -13.18 -8.24
C PHE A 85 -8.83 -11.94 -9.13
N GLY A 86 -7.69 -11.32 -9.41
CA GLY A 86 -7.62 -10.23 -10.38
C GLY A 86 -8.15 -10.63 -11.77
N MET A 87 -7.76 -11.80 -12.27
CA MET A 87 -8.29 -12.36 -13.52
C MET A 87 -9.80 -12.60 -13.47
N ALA A 88 -10.33 -13.14 -12.37
CA ALA A 88 -11.76 -13.38 -12.19
C ALA A 88 -12.58 -12.07 -12.02
N LEU A 89 -11.91 -10.96 -11.70
CA LEU A 89 -12.49 -9.62 -11.65
C LEU A 89 -12.38 -8.86 -13.00
N CYS A 90 -11.62 -9.36 -13.99
CA CYS A 90 -11.59 -8.76 -15.32
C CYS A 90 -12.99 -8.73 -15.93
N GLY A 91 -13.32 -7.65 -16.67
CA GLY A 91 -14.66 -7.38 -17.16
C GLY A 91 -15.57 -6.62 -16.19
N THR A 92 -15.19 -6.49 -14.89
CA THR A 92 -15.93 -5.64 -13.95
C THR A 92 -15.81 -4.17 -14.37
N ALA A 93 -16.94 -3.44 -14.37
CA ALA A 93 -17.00 -2.04 -14.76
C ALA A 93 -16.09 -1.15 -13.91
N TYR A 94 -15.53 -0.11 -14.53
CA TYR A 94 -14.78 0.94 -13.83
C TYR A 94 -15.73 2.02 -13.31
N GLU A 95 -15.57 2.37 -12.03
CA GLU A 95 -16.24 3.52 -11.41
C GLU A 95 -15.22 4.34 -10.61
N ASN A 96 -15.30 5.68 -10.71
CA ASN A 96 -14.43 6.56 -9.90
C ASN A 96 -14.93 6.61 -8.45
N TYR A 97 -13.99 6.84 -7.54
CA TYR A 97 -14.29 7.15 -6.13
C TYR A 97 -15.08 6.06 -5.40
N THR A 98 -14.83 4.81 -5.70
CA THR A 98 -15.51 3.66 -5.06
C THR A 98 -15.23 3.54 -3.56
N LEU A 99 -14.25 4.28 -3.05
CA LEU A 99 -13.93 4.39 -1.62
C LEU A 99 -14.73 5.48 -0.89
N GLU A 100 -15.37 6.41 -1.61
CA GLU A 100 -16.10 7.55 -1.03
C GLU A 100 -17.57 7.17 -0.75
N ILE A 101 -17.81 6.23 0.16
CA ILE A 101 -19.11 5.59 0.39
C ILE A 101 -20.04 6.35 1.36
N ASP A 102 -19.48 7.26 2.18
CA ASP A 102 -20.21 8.11 3.11
C ASP A 102 -19.56 9.49 3.21
N ASP A 103 -20.27 10.48 3.75
CA ASP A 103 -19.78 11.87 3.86
C ASP A 103 -18.94 12.10 5.11
N ARG A 104 -19.08 11.27 6.14
CA ARG A 104 -18.52 11.51 7.48
C ARG A 104 -17.94 10.28 8.16
N ILE A 105 -18.41 9.07 7.79
CA ILE A 105 -18.03 7.84 8.45
C ILE A 105 -17.16 7.01 7.50
N GLU A 106 -15.93 6.75 7.90
CA GLU A 106 -15.06 5.83 7.21
C GLU A 106 -15.34 4.39 7.68
N SER A 107 -15.39 3.45 6.74
CA SER A 107 -15.63 2.04 7.02
C SER A 107 -14.99 1.16 5.94
N PRO A 108 -14.41 0.00 6.30
CA PRO A 108 -14.01 -0.99 5.32
C PRO A 108 -15.18 -1.33 4.39
N SER A 109 -14.91 -1.40 3.10
CA SER A 109 -15.97 -1.62 2.11
C SER A 109 -15.44 -2.27 0.84
N VAL A 110 -16.32 -2.96 0.12
CA VAL A 110 -16.06 -3.55 -1.20
C VAL A 110 -17.28 -3.43 -2.10
N ASN A 111 -17.05 -3.17 -3.39
CA ASN A 111 -18.07 -3.20 -4.43
C ASN A 111 -17.61 -4.09 -5.58
N PHE A 112 -18.08 -5.34 -5.64
CA PHE A 112 -17.76 -6.26 -6.75
C PHE A 112 -18.51 -5.96 -8.04
N GLY A 113 -19.43 -4.99 -8.04
CA GLY A 113 -20.14 -4.55 -9.24
C GLY A 113 -19.39 -3.48 -10.04
N ALA A 114 -18.53 -2.70 -9.37
CA ALA A 114 -17.72 -1.67 -10.00
C ALA A 114 -16.47 -1.38 -9.16
N LEU A 115 -15.33 -1.19 -9.83
CA LEU A 115 -14.02 -1.03 -9.18
C LEU A 115 -13.26 0.15 -9.81
N ASP A 116 -12.48 0.86 -9.01
CA ASP A 116 -11.38 1.70 -9.49
C ASP A 116 -10.04 0.93 -9.42
N CYS A 117 -8.94 1.59 -9.77
CA CYS A 117 -7.64 0.95 -9.77
C CYS A 117 -7.20 0.51 -8.38
N TRP A 118 -7.54 1.29 -7.35
CA TRP A 118 -7.20 0.99 -5.97
C TRP A 118 -8.02 -0.20 -5.44
N THR A 119 -9.34 -0.13 -5.54
CA THR A 119 -10.23 -1.18 -5.04
C THR A 119 -10.12 -2.49 -5.81
N PHE A 120 -9.64 -2.46 -7.07
CA PHE A 120 -9.33 -3.65 -7.84
C PHE A 120 -8.19 -4.47 -7.21
N TYR A 121 -7.02 -3.83 -6.92
CA TYR A 121 -5.91 -4.58 -6.33
C TYR A 121 -6.23 -5.02 -4.91
N GLU A 122 -6.86 -4.15 -4.11
CA GLU A 122 -7.26 -4.48 -2.74
C GLU A 122 -8.23 -5.67 -2.69
N ALA A 123 -9.30 -5.65 -3.50
CA ALA A 123 -10.27 -6.74 -3.53
C ALA A 123 -9.61 -8.06 -3.95
N SER A 124 -8.69 -8.01 -4.93
CA SER A 124 -7.94 -9.19 -5.37
C SER A 124 -7.06 -9.76 -4.26
N LEU A 125 -6.31 -8.90 -3.56
CA LEU A 125 -5.41 -9.29 -2.47
C LEU A 125 -6.19 -9.74 -1.22
N ALA A 126 -7.27 -9.04 -0.86
CA ALA A 126 -8.11 -9.40 0.27
C ALA A 126 -8.79 -10.77 0.06
N MET A 127 -9.29 -11.05 -1.15
CA MET A 127 -9.81 -12.38 -1.51
C MET A 127 -8.73 -13.46 -1.45
N ALA A 128 -7.50 -13.15 -1.89
CA ALA A 128 -6.37 -14.08 -1.81
C ALA A 128 -6.01 -14.44 -0.37
N ARG A 129 -6.10 -13.48 0.56
CA ARG A 129 -5.90 -13.71 2.00
C ARG A 129 -7.08 -14.45 2.62
N LEU A 130 -8.31 -14.10 2.25
CA LEU A 130 -9.53 -14.75 2.73
C LEU A 130 -9.50 -16.26 2.49
N VAL A 131 -9.20 -16.68 1.27
CA VAL A 131 -9.27 -18.12 0.90
C VAL A 131 -8.12 -18.95 1.48
N LYS A 132 -7.13 -18.34 2.13
CA LYS A 132 -6.13 -19.05 2.93
C LYS A 132 -6.72 -19.66 4.21
N ASN A 133 -7.81 -19.09 4.70
CA ASN A 133 -8.56 -19.63 5.83
C ASN A 133 -9.36 -20.88 5.43
N PRO A 134 -9.79 -21.71 6.40
CA PRO A 134 -10.76 -22.76 6.16
C PRO A 134 -12.04 -22.20 5.49
N PRO A 135 -12.65 -22.93 4.54
CA PRO A 135 -13.83 -22.45 3.81
C PRO A 135 -15.04 -22.06 4.70
N SER A 136 -15.13 -22.60 5.90
CA SER A 136 -16.16 -22.22 6.89
C SER A 136 -16.04 -20.78 7.39
N LEU A 137 -14.85 -20.17 7.22
CA LEU A 137 -14.57 -18.77 7.60
C LEU A 137 -14.63 -17.77 6.41
N TRP A 138 -14.98 -18.23 5.21
CA TRP A 138 -15.09 -17.33 4.05
C TRP A 138 -16.39 -16.55 4.12
N SER A 139 -16.36 -15.45 4.86
CA SER A 139 -17.52 -14.59 5.08
C SER A 139 -17.26 -13.16 4.61
N ARG A 140 -18.31 -12.35 4.57
CA ARG A 140 -18.21 -10.91 4.28
C ARG A 140 -17.40 -10.18 5.34
N GLU A 141 -17.60 -10.55 6.59
CA GLU A 141 -16.90 -10.02 7.76
C GLU A 141 -15.40 -10.27 7.64
N ALA A 142 -15.01 -11.51 7.32
CA ALA A 142 -13.62 -11.90 7.12
C ALA A 142 -12.98 -11.17 5.93
N LEU A 143 -13.72 -10.98 4.83
CA LEU A 143 -13.23 -10.20 3.69
C LEU A 143 -13.00 -8.75 4.07
N LEU A 144 -13.97 -8.08 4.73
CA LEU A 144 -13.82 -6.70 5.16
C LEU A 144 -12.68 -6.53 6.18
N HIS A 145 -12.42 -7.53 7.01
CA HIS A 145 -11.24 -7.55 7.88
C HIS A 145 -9.93 -7.48 7.08
N TYR A 146 -9.78 -8.28 6.01
CA TYR A 146 -8.57 -8.23 5.18
C TYR A 146 -8.44 -6.92 4.39
N ILE A 147 -9.56 -6.31 3.99
CA ILE A 147 -9.57 -4.96 3.43
C ILE A 147 -9.17 -3.93 4.48
N GLU A 148 -9.65 -4.04 5.71
CA GLU A 148 -9.26 -3.16 6.81
C GLU A 148 -7.76 -3.24 7.07
N LEU A 149 -7.19 -4.44 7.13
CA LEU A 149 -5.75 -4.66 7.29
C LEU A 149 -4.93 -3.96 6.21
N GLU A 150 -5.37 -3.96 4.96
CA GLU A 150 -4.62 -3.39 3.84
C GLU A 150 -4.74 -1.87 3.77
N ARG A 151 -5.94 -1.33 3.97
CA ARG A 151 -6.35 0.05 3.63
C ARG A 151 -6.08 1.07 4.72
N TYR A 152 -6.08 0.63 5.99
CA TYR A 152 -6.05 1.55 7.13
C TYR A 152 -4.72 1.51 7.86
N ARG A 153 -4.32 2.68 8.43
CA ARG A 153 -3.10 2.79 9.24
C ARG A 153 -3.13 1.79 10.37
N ASP A 154 -2.02 1.08 10.50
CA ASP A 154 -1.85 0.00 11.48
C ASP A 154 -2.93 -1.09 11.42
N GLY A 155 -3.62 -1.20 10.26
CA GLY A 155 -4.64 -2.20 9.99
C GLY A 155 -5.95 -1.96 10.72
N ARG A 156 -6.25 -0.72 11.10
CA ARG A 156 -7.44 -0.40 11.89
C ARG A 156 -8.18 0.83 11.38
N CYS A 157 -9.44 0.66 11.04
CA CYS A 157 -10.38 1.74 10.79
C CYS A 157 -10.93 2.28 12.13
N ASP A 158 -10.69 3.54 12.43
CA ASP A 158 -11.27 4.21 13.61
C ASP A 158 -12.58 4.96 13.31
N GLY A 159 -13.01 4.94 12.05
CA GLY A 159 -14.23 5.62 11.57
C GLY A 159 -13.96 7.02 11.04
N THR A 160 -12.72 7.49 11.08
CA THR A 160 -12.34 8.79 10.52
C THR A 160 -11.66 8.64 9.16
N TYR A 161 -11.83 9.65 8.31
CA TYR A 161 -11.18 9.70 6.99
C TYR A 161 -9.66 9.62 7.07
N VAL A 162 -9.08 10.22 8.10
CA VAL A 162 -7.64 10.22 8.33
C VAL A 162 -7.09 8.88 8.80
N SER A 163 -7.92 7.92 9.19
CA SER A 163 -7.45 6.55 9.48
C SER A 163 -7.14 5.77 8.20
N ARG A 164 -7.76 6.12 7.07
CA ARG A 164 -7.48 5.52 5.77
C ARG A 164 -6.16 6.05 5.20
N MET A 165 -5.37 5.20 4.59
CA MET A 165 -4.21 5.60 3.81
C MET A 165 -4.64 6.06 2.41
N HIS A 166 -4.09 7.18 1.96
CA HIS A 166 -4.49 7.84 0.71
C HIS A 166 -3.37 7.86 -0.35
N HIS A 167 -2.19 7.38 0.01
CA HIS A 167 -1.02 7.32 -0.86
C HIS A 167 -0.42 5.92 -0.83
N LEU A 168 -0.09 5.36 -2.01
CA LEU A 168 0.43 4.00 -2.12
C LEU A 168 1.77 3.82 -1.42
N GLU A 169 2.59 4.86 -1.37
CA GLU A 169 3.87 4.87 -0.67
C GLU A 169 3.67 4.64 0.83
N GLU A 170 2.64 5.24 1.40
CA GLU A 170 2.25 5.04 2.79
C GLU A 170 1.73 3.62 3.01
N VAL A 171 0.85 3.13 2.11
CA VAL A 171 0.32 1.76 2.17
C VAL A 171 1.47 0.76 2.17
N PHE A 172 2.42 0.90 1.25
CA PHE A 172 3.54 -0.03 1.14
C PHE A 172 4.45 0.01 2.37
N ALA A 173 4.79 1.20 2.87
CA ALA A 173 5.61 1.34 4.07
C ALA A 173 4.89 0.81 5.33
N ASN A 174 3.59 1.09 5.48
CA ASN A 174 2.80 0.61 6.62
C ASN A 174 2.63 -0.91 6.58
N ASN A 175 2.28 -1.47 5.42
CA ASN A 175 2.08 -2.90 5.27
C ASN A 175 3.40 -3.69 5.39
N GLU A 176 4.52 -3.16 4.88
CA GLU A 176 5.85 -3.77 5.06
C GLU A 176 6.24 -3.82 6.55
N ARG A 177 6.08 -2.72 7.27
CA ARG A 177 6.35 -2.67 8.72
C ARG A 177 5.54 -3.69 9.52
N ARG A 178 4.34 -4.02 9.06
CA ARG A 178 3.44 -5.01 9.68
C ARG A 178 3.66 -6.44 9.17
N GLY A 179 4.62 -6.68 8.29
CA GLY A 179 4.92 -8.00 7.74
C GLY A 179 3.91 -8.50 6.69
N LEU A 180 3.06 -7.61 6.13
CA LEU A 180 2.05 -7.96 5.14
C LEU A 180 2.56 -7.95 3.69
N GLY A 181 3.87 -7.77 3.51
CA GLY A 181 4.54 -7.76 2.22
C GLY A 181 5.89 -7.07 2.29
N ARG A 182 6.49 -6.82 1.12
CA ARG A 182 7.79 -6.16 0.99
C ARG A 182 7.81 -5.22 -0.21
N ASN A 183 8.36 -4.02 -0.04
CA ASN A 183 8.68 -3.15 -1.16
C ASN A 183 10.00 -3.64 -1.80
N VAL A 184 9.90 -4.29 -2.96
CA VAL A 184 11.03 -4.88 -3.66
C VAL A 184 11.67 -3.95 -4.69
N THR A 185 11.22 -2.70 -4.78
CA THR A 185 11.65 -1.73 -5.78
C THR A 185 13.16 -1.51 -5.80
N SER A 186 13.76 -1.27 -4.63
CA SER A 186 15.21 -1.06 -4.50
C SER A 186 16.01 -2.29 -4.91
N SER A 187 15.58 -3.50 -4.54
CA SER A 187 16.24 -4.75 -4.91
C SER A 187 16.15 -5.06 -6.40
N LEU A 188 15.17 -4.47 -7.10
CA LEU A 188 15.01 -4.53 -8.55
C LEU A 188 15.79 -3.43 -9.30
N GLY A 189 16.62 -2.65 -8.62
CA GLY A 189 17.43 -1.58 -9.20
C GLY A 189 16.72 -0.22 -9.22
N GLY A 190 15.77 -0.01 -8.33
CA GLY A 190 15.13 1.28 -8.13
C GLY A 190 16.10 2.33 -7.60
N ILE A 191 15.88 3.58 -7.99
CA ILE A 191 16.64 4.74 -7.53
C ILE A 191 15.80 5.58 -6.57
N PRO A 192 16.43 6.23 -5.57
CA PRO A 192 15.71 7.07 -4.62
C PRO A 192 15.09 8.29 -5.29
N VAL A 193 13.94 8.70 -4.77
CA VAL A 193 13.25 9.93 -5.17
C VAL A 193 12.68 10.60 -3.93
N ARG A 194 12.72 11.94 -3.91
CA ARG A 194 12.10 12.74 -2.85
C ARG A 194 11.12 13.72 -3.46
N ARG A 195 9.92 13.81 -2.87
CA ARG A 195 8.89 14.77 -3.25
C ARG A 195 8.16 15.28 -2.01
N ARG A 196 7.68 16.49 -2.10
CA ARG A 196 6.72 17.01 -1.13
C ARG A 196 5.33 16.55 -1.54
N VAL A 197 4.78 15.58 -0.83
CA VAL A 197 3.41 15.12 -1.04
C VAL A 197 2.45 16.16 -0.47
N LYS A 198 1.49 16.59 -1.29
CA LYS A 198 0.48 17.60 -0.94
C LYS A 198 -0.79 17.49 -1.79
N TYR A 199 -1.06 16.33 -2.35
CA TYR A 199 -2.17 16.14 -3.29
C TYR A 199 -3.54 16.35 -2.63
N MET A 200 -3.74 15.77 -1.44
CA MET A 200 -5.03 15.82 -0.73
C MET A 200 -5.39 17.23 -0.23
N GLN A 201 -4.41 18.13 -0.13
CA GLN A 201 -4.61 19.56 0.20
C GLN A 201 -5.04 20.40 -1.00
N THR A 202 -4.91 19.88 -2.23
CA THR A 202 -5.23 20.66 -3.43
C THR A 202 -6.73 20.89 -3.57
N GLN A 203 -7.12 22.01 -4.17
CA GLN A 203 -8.53 22.29 -4.47
C GLN A 203 -9.17 21.17 -5.32
N THR A 204 -8.39 20.58 -6.23
CA THR A 204 -8.85 19.48 -7.08
C THR A 204 -9.21 18.26 -6.23
N ALA A 205 -8.34 17.83 -5.32
CA ALA A 205 -8.61 16.70 -4.44
C ALA A 205 -9.79 16.98 -3.50
N VAL A 206 -9.83 18.16 -2.86
CA VAL A 206 -10.91 18.54 -1.96
C VAL A 206 -12.27 18.56 -2.68
N ARG A 207 -12.33 19.11 -3.92
CA ARG A 207 -13.57 19.09 -4.71
C ARG A 207 -13.99 17.68 -5.14
N SER A 208 -13.03 16.81 -5.42
CA SER A 208 -13.28 15.44 -5.88
C SER A 208 -13.62 14.48 -4.76
N SER A 209 -13.05 14.68 -3.57
CA SER A 209 -13.38 13.87 -2.41
C SER A 209 -14.69 14.33 -1.77
N ARG A 210 -15.66 13.44 -1.76
CA ARG A 210 -16.95 13.67 -1.10
C ARG A 210 -16.76 13.97 0.39
N TYR A 211 -15.87 13.22 1.04
CA TYR A 211 -15.59 13.37 2.46
C TYR A 211 -14.93 14.73 2.78
N LEU A 212 -13.85 15.10 2.09
CA LEU A 212 -13.15 16.37 2.34
C LEU A 212 -14.03 17.59 2.03
N ARG A 213 -14.83 17.50 0.96
CA ARG A 213 -15.78 18.57 0.60
C ARG A 213 -16.79 18.84 1.71
N ASN A 214 -17.28 17.78 2.37
CA ASN A 214 -18.26 17.89 3.44
C ASN A 214 -17.63 18.10 4.85
N ASN A 215 -16.29 17.94 4.96
CA ASN A 215 -15.53 18.11 6.20
C ASN A 215 -14.22 18.90 5.97
N PRO A 216 -14.31 20.21 5.68
CA PRO A 216 -13.12 21.00 5.32
C PRO A 216 -12.02 21.04 6.39
N SER A 217 -12.39 20.87 7.68
CA SER A 217 -11.41 20.78 8.78
C SER A 217 -10.47 19.58 8.68
N MET A 218 -10.84 18.55 7.95
CA MET A 218 -9.96 17.38 7.72
C MET A 218 -8.78 17.69 6.80
N VAL A 219 -8.85 18.74 5.99
CA VAL A 219 -7.77 19.11 5.04
C VAL A 219 -6.47 19.41 5.78
N SER A 220 -6.52 20.09 6.94
CA SER A 220 -5.32 20.36 7.74
C SER A 220 -4.71 19.08 8.36
N GLN A 221 -5.55 18.14 8.77
CA GLN A 221 -5.08 16.84 9.26
C GLN A 221 -4.44 16.01 8.13
N MET A 222 -5.04 16.02 6.94
CA MET A 222 -4.45 15.41 5.76
C MET A 222 -3.10 16.05 5.40
N ALA A 223 -2.98 17.37 5.54
CA ALA A 223 -1.70 18.06 5.30
C ALA A 223 -0.59 17.56 6.24
N THR A 224 -0.89 17.38 7.52
CA THR A 224 0.06 16.82 8.50
C THR A 224 0.50 15.41 8.11
N ILE A 225 -0.43 14.57 7.64
CA ILE A 225 -0.14 13.21 7.17
C ILE A 225 0.74 13.25 5.91
N GLU A 226 0.41 14.10 4.94
CA GLU A 226 1.20 14.25 3.71
C GLU A 226 2.62 14.78 3.97
N ASP A 227 2.82 15.64 4.97
CA ASP A 227 4.16 16.06 5.41
C ASP A 227 4.95 14.85 5.96
N GLN A 228 4.32 13.95 6.73
CA GLN A 228 4.94 12.71 7.20
C GLN A 228 5.29 11.78 6.03
N ILE A 229 4.37 11.59 5.06
CA ILE A 229 4.62 10.78 3.86
C ILE A 229 5.79 11.34 3.05
N SER A 230 5.95 12.66 2.99
CA SER A 230 7.07 13.31 2.31
C SER A 230 8.45 12.95 2.87
N THR A 231 8.52 12.42 4.09
CA THR A 231 9.76 11.95 4.73
C THR A 231 10.09 10.49 4.44
N LEU A 232 9.15 9.72 3.89
CA LEU A 232 9.37 8.30 3.61
C LEU A 232 10.50 8.10 2.57
N PRO A 233 11.34 7.06 2.75
CA PRO A 233 12.36 6.70 1.78
C PRO A 233 11.74 6.00 0.58
N VAL A 234 11.34 6.76 -0.44
CA VAL A 234 10.74 6.24 -1.66
C VAL A 234 11.80 6.00 -2.72
N SER A 235 11.72 4.85 -3.39
CA SER A 235 12.51 4.54 -4.59
C SER A 235 11.56 4.14 -5.72
N TYR A 236 11.98 4.34 -6.96
CA TYR A 236 11.24 3.88 -8.14
C TYR A 236 12.18 3.33 -9.22
N ILE A 237 11.70 2.45 -10.06
CA ILE A 237 12.40 1.93 -11.24
C ILE A 237 12.08 2.84 -12.42
N PRO A 238 13.05 3.58 -12.98
CA PRO A 238 12.81 4.44 -14.15
C PRO A 238 12.30 3.65 -15.36
N ASN A 239 11.45 4.25 -16.19
CA ASN A 239 10.86 3.66 -17.40
C ASN A 239 11.90 2.95 -18.28
N SER A 240 13.09 3.54 -18.44
CA SER A 240 14.18 3.00 -19.25
C SER A 240 14.71 1.66 -18.74
N LYS A 241 14.51 1.36 -17.45
CA LYS A 241 15.01 0.12 -16.81
C LYS A 241 13.95 -0.96 -16.65
N VAL A 242 12.66 -0.62 -16.77
CA VAL A 242 11.56 -1.56 -16.46
C VAL A 242 11.57 -2.79 -17.34
N ALA A 243 11.81 -2.66 -18.65
CA ALA A 243 11.85 -3.79 -19.57
C ALA A 243 12.89 -4.84 -19.18
N ALA A 244 14.04 -4.42 -18.65
CA ALA A 244 15.13 -5.32 -18.25
C ALA A 244 14.83 -6.10 -16.96
N ILE A 245 13.86 -5.65 -16.15
CA ILE A 245 13.54 -6.28 -14.87
C ILE A 245 12.19 -7.01 -14.87
N GLU A 246 11.41 -6.95 -15.96
CA GLU A 246 10.09 -7.59 -16.04
C GLU A 246 10.14 -9.08 -15.64
N SER A 247 11.22 -9.80 -16.02
CA SER A 247 11.39 -11.20 -15.64
C SER A 247 11.52 -11.46 -14.14
N LYS A 248 11.82 -10.44 -13.34
CA LYS A 248 11.97 -10.52 -11.88
C LYS A 248 10.69 -10.12 -11.12
N ILE A 249 9.73 -9.48 -11.82
CA ILE A 249 8.39 -9.18 -11.28
C ILE A 249 7.62 -10.51 -11.23
N GLN A 250 6.92 -10.76 -10.12
CA GLN A 250 6.17 -11.99 -9.89
C GLN A 250 4.67 -11.77 -10.11
N ASP A 251 3.93 -12.86 -10.37
CA ASP A 251 2.47 -12.80 -10.39
C ASP A 251 1.95 -12.23 -9.07
N GLY A 252 0.97 -11.32 -9.15
CA GLY A 252 0.34 -10.68 -8.00
C GLY A 252 1.17 -9.59 -7.30
N ASP A 253 2.40 -9.27 -7.76
CA ASP A 253 3.08 -8.07 -7.31
C ASP A 253 2.19 -6.84 -7.58
N VAL A 254 2.06 -5.93 -6.61
CA VAL A 254 1.33 -4.67 -6.77
C VAL A 254 2.24 -3.68 -7.48
N LEU A 255 1.77 -3.15 -8.59
CA LEU A 255 2.50 -2.24 -9.47
C LEU A 255 1.93 -0.83 -9.36
N ALA A 256 2.66 0.10 -8.74
CA ALA A 256 2.28 1.49 -8.63
C ALA A 256 3.00 2.35 -9.67
N ILE A 257 2.24 3.06 -10.50
CA ILE A 257 2.78 3.90 -11.58
C ILE A 257 3.25 5.22 -11.00
N VAL A 258 4.55 5.49 -11.10
CA VAL A 258 5.15 6.74 -10.66
C VAL A 258 4.95 7.81 -11.73
N THR A 259 4.45 8.96 -11.30
CA THR A 259 4.19 10.10 -12.17
C THR A 259 5.22 11.22 -11.97
N ASP A 260 5.35 12.12 -12.92
CA ASP A 260 6.16 13.35 -12.80
C ASP A 260 5.45 14.48 -12.04
N TRP A 261 4.22 14.27 -11.59
CA TRP A 261 3.47 15.28 -10.82
C TRP A 261 4.16 15.62 -9.49
N HIS A 262 4.33 16.90 -9.24
CA HIS A 262 5.09 17.37 -8.07
C HIS A 262 4.39 17.19 -6.72
N SER A 263 3.07 16.91 -6.70
CA SER A 263 2.27 16.83 -5.49
C SER A 263 2.04 15.41 -4.97
N THR A 264 2.44 14.38 -5.71
CA THR A 264 2.30 12.96 -5.36
C THR A 264 3.42 12.14 -6.01
N TYR A 265 3.64 10.91 -5.54
CA TYR A 265 4.56 9.97 -6.19
C TYR A 265 3.85 9.18 -7.28
N THR A 266 2.66 8.67 -6.98
CA THR A 266 1.96 7.71 -7.82
C THR A 266 0.62 8.24 -8.32
N SER A 267 0.19 7.79 -9.49
CA SER A 267 -1.06 8.20 -10.13
C SER A 267 -1.99 7.03 -10.46
N HIS A 268 -1.49 5.80 -10.39
CA HIS A 268 -2.25 4.62 -10.77
C HIS A 268 -1.65 3.36 -10.14
N VAL A 269 -2.47 2.29 -10.03
CA VAL A 269 -2.07 1.02 -9.44
C VAL A 269 -2.76 -0.15 -10.13
N GLY A 270 -2.12 -1.30 -10.09
CA GLY A 270 -2.65 -2.58 -10.56
C GLY A 270 -1.78 -3.73 -10.10
N LEU A 271 -1.96 -4.87 -10.73
CA LEU A 271 -1.29 -6.13 -10.41
C LEU A 271 -0.42 -6.59 -11.58
N ALA A 272 0.64 -7.27 -11.26
CA ALA A 272 1.45 -7.99 -12.23
C ALA A 272 0.75 -9.28 -12.66
N LYS A 273 0.71 -9.53 -13.97
CA LYS A 273 0.34 -10.81 -14.56
C LYS A 273 1.47 -11.29 -15.46
N ARG A 274 2.10 -12.40 -15.08
CA ARG A 274 3.19 -13.00 -15.85
C ARG A 274 2.67 -13.61 -17.15
N ASP A 275 3.43 -13.44 -18.21
CA ASP A 275 3.25 -14.07 -19.50
C ASP A 275 4.65 -14.51 -20.04
N GLY A 276 5.08 -15.69 -19.66
CA GLY A 276 6.44 -16.15 -19.88
C GLY A 276 7.48 -15.24 -19.20
N SER A 277 8.38 -14.67 -19.99
CA SER A 277 9.42 -13.73 -19.51
C SER A 277 8.91 -12.29 -19.36
N THR A 278 7.69 -11.98 -19.83
CA THR A 278 7.12 -10.63 -19.79
C THR A 278 6.18 -10.46 -18.60
N CYS A 279 5.94 -9.21 -18.21
CA CYS A 279 4.98 -8.83 -17.17
C CYS A 279 3.92 -7.93 -17.79
N ARG A 280 2.66 -8.38 -17.80
CA ARG A 280 1.51 -7.59 -18.23
C ARG A 280 0.92 -6.84 -17.04
N PHE A 281 0.33 -5.67 -17.32
CA PHE A 281 -0.32 -4.85 -16.30
C PHE A 281 -1.80 -5.20 -16.21
N MET A 282 -2.26 -5.66 -15.06
CA MET A 282 -3.66 -6.00 -14.80
C MET A 282 -4.26 -4.96 -13.86
N HIS A 283 -5.26 -4.21 -14.33
CA HIS A 283 -5.78 -3.06 -13.58
C HIS A 283 -7.21 -2.70 -13.97
N ALA A 284 -7.87 -1.85 -13.19
CA ALA A 284 -9.11 -1.19 -13.59
C ALA A 284 -8.78 0.13 -14.29
N THR A 285 -9.34 0.37 -15.46
CA THR A 285 -9.09 1.56 -16.28
C THR A 285 -10.34 2.37 -16.58
N SER A 286 -10.23 3.70 -16.46
CA SER A 286 -11.24 4.66 -16.87
C SER A 286 -11.24 4.94 -18.39
N SER A 287 -10.28 4.39 -19.14
CA SER A 287 -10.13 4.62 -20.59
C SER A 287 -11.33 4.07 -21.36
N ARG A 288 -11.98 4.93 -22.15
CA ARG A 288 -13.09 4.54 -23.04
C ARG A 288 -12.63 3.56 -24.11
N SER A 289 -11.43 3.76 -24.67
CA SER A 289 -10.87 2.86 -25.70
C SER A 289 -10.56 1.45 -25.17
N LYS A 290 -10.43 1.30 -23.85
CA LYS A 290 -10.21 0.02 -23.15
C LYS A 290 -11.50 -0.48 -22.45
N GLY A 291 -12.67 0.09 -22.76
CA GLY A 291 -13.98 -0.37 -22.30
C GLY A 291 -14.35 0.05 -20.87
N ARG A 292 -13.58 0.91 -20.18
CA ARG A 292 -13.84 1.34 -18.79
C ARG A 292 -14.11 0.14 -17.86
N GLN A 293 -13.13 -0.71 -17.69
CA GLN A 293 -13.27 -1.98 -16.96
C GLN A 293 -11.96 -2.44 -16.34
N CYS A 294 -12.02 -3.51 -15.56
CA CYS A 294 -10.86 -4.27 -15.14
C CYS A 294 -10.38 -5.16 -16.28
N LEU A 295 -9.07 -5.17 -16.57
CA LEU A 295 -8.51 -5.97 -17.67
C LEU A 295 -7.03 -6.30 -17.47
N VAL A 296 -6.54 -7.27 -18.23
CA VAL A 296 -5.11 -7.49 -18.45
C VAL A 296 -4.70 -6.67 -19.66
N ASP A 297 -3.90 -5.63 -19.44
CA ASP A 297 -3.44 -4.70 -20.46
C ASP A 297 -2.11 -5.18 -21.10
N VAL A 298 -1.44 -4.32 -21.83
CA VAL A 298 -0.14 -4.55 -22.45
C VAL A 298 0.95 -4.81 -21.41
N ARG A 299 2.17 -5.12 -21.86
CA ARG A 299 3.36 -5.24 -21.01
C ARG A 299 3.54 -3.96 -20.19
N ILE A 300 3.97 -4.09 -18.92
CA ILE A 300 4.14 -2.93 -18.02
C ILE A 300 5.13 -1.91 -18.60
N SER A 301 6.22 -2.34 -19.21
CA SER A 301 7.17 -1.42 -19.86
C SER A 301 6.58 -0.68 -21.07
N GLN A 302 5.60 -1.26 -21.76
CA GLN A 302 4.86 -0.60 -22.83
C GLN A 302 3.82 0.36 -22.25
N TYR A 303 3.05 -0.05 -21.26
CA TYR A 303 2.04 0.76 -20.58
C TYR A 303 2.63 2.07 -20.03
N LEU A 304 3.81 2.00 -19.42
CA LEU A 304 4.48 3.19 -18.92
C LEU A 304 4.79 4.23 -19.99
N ARG A 305 5.04 3.80 -21.22
CA ARG A 305 5.31 4.69 -22.37
C ARG A 305 4.05 5.31 -23.01
N GLU A 306 2.85 4.82 -22.66
CA GLU A 306 1.59 5.37 -23.21
C GLU A 306 1.33 6.81 -22.77
N LYS A 307 1.92 7.25 -21.65
CA LYS A 307 1.78 8.62 -21.12
C LYS A 307 3.14 9.16 -20.70
N SER A 308 3.49 10.32 -21.19
CA SER A 308 4.76 11.01 -20.86
C SER A 308 4.92 11.29 -19.36
N ALA A 309 3.80 11.53 -18.67
CA ALA A 309 3.80 11.73 -17.22
C ALA A 309 4.17 10.48 -16.41
N ASN A 310 4.12 9.30 -16.99
CA ASN A 310 4.56 8.07 -16.31
C ASN A 310 6.09 7.99 -16.37
N ILE A 311 6.78 8.10 -15.25
CA ILE A 311 8.24 8.12 -15.20
C ILE A 311 8.85 6.82 -14.68
N GLY A 312 8.05 5.92 -14.11
CA GLY A 312 8.55 4.64 -13.61
C GLY A 312 7.55 3.87 -12.77
N LEU A 313 8.09 2.95 -11.99
CA LEU A 313 7.34 1.91 -11.30
C LEU A 313 7.83 1.71 -9.87
N ILE A 314 6.90 1.55 -8.92
CA ILE A 314 7.15 0.97 -7.61
C ILE A 314 6.55 -0.43 -7.60
N VAL A 315 7.26 -1.41 -7.01
CA VAL A 315 6.84 -2.81 -6.94
C VAL A 315 6.74 -3.24 -5.48
N PHE A 316 5.54 -3.59 -5.04
CA PHE A 316 5.29 -4.15 -3.73
C PHE A 316 4.87 -5.61 -3.87
N ARG A 317 5.56 -6.51 -3.19
CA ARG A 317 5.28 -7.94 -3.18
C ARG A 317 4.44 -8.31 -1.96
N PRO A 318 3.17 -8.70 -2.14
CA PRO A 318 2.30 -9.06 -1.03
C PRO A 318 2.83 -10.26 -0.24
N GLY A 319 2.62 -10.23 1.06
CA GLY A 319 2.81 -11.34 1.98
C GLY A 319 1.49 -11.87 2.52
N GLU A 320 1.58 -13.02 3.16
CA GLU A 320 0.43 -13.59 3.88
C GLU A 320 0.03 -12.66 5.04
N ALA A 321 -1.22 -12.76 5.44
CA ALA A 321 -1.74 -12.12 6.64
C ALA A 321 -2.10 -13.18 7.69
N PRO A 322 -2.20 -12.80 8.99
CA PRO A 322 -2.74 -13.68 10.00
C PRO A 322 -4.10 -14.24 9.61
N LEU A 323 -4.36 -15.49 9.91
CA LEU A 323 -5.67 -16.10 9.70
C LEU A 323 -6.68 -15.49 10.67
N VAL A 324 -7.93 -15.36 10.21
CA VAL A 324 -9.06 -15.00 11.09
C VAL A 324 -9.49 -16.26 11.85
N GLY A 325 -9.76 -16.13 13.14
CA GLY A 325 -10.14 -17.27 13.98
C GLY A 325 -10.78 -16.82 15.26
#